data_c21d7899c8f2e6810973111cb350733a
#
_entry.id   c21d7899c8f2e6810973111cb350733a
#
_cell.length_a   1.000
_cell.length_b   1.000
_cell.length_c   1.000
_cell.angle_alpha   90.00
_cell.angle_beta   90.00
_cell.angle_gamma   90.00
#
_symmetry.space_group_name_H-M   'P 1'
#
loop_
_entity.id
_entity.type
_entity.pdbx_description
1 polymer ?
#
loop_
_entity_poly.entity_id
_entity_poly.type
_entity_poly.pdbx_seq_one_letter_code
_entity_poly.pdbx_strand_id
1 'polypeptide(L)'
;MSTDLQTQLSEREADIVALREELDETNRGVLALYAELDDKANELREATELKSRFLSYMSHEFRTPLTSMSSITGILLSRMDGPLTPEQQKQVEFIRTSARELTDMVGDLLDLAKVEAGRVTIAPEWFEMVDLFSALRGMFKPIVASTSISLVFDEPQDDIKLYTDDKKLSQILRNFISNALKFTPEGEVRVTATVLPDDRVEFAVTDTGIGIAAEHLPNLFDDFVQLDVRLQKRLRGSGLGLSLARKFATLLGGEVHADSELGKGSRFSVTLPMRLPT
;
A
#
# COMPACT_ATOMS: atom_id res chain seq x y z
N MET A 1 -33.38 41.01 -59.61
CA MET A 1 -32.13 40.24 -59.32
C MET A 1 -31.15 40.95 -58.40
N SER A 2 -30.94 42.29 -58.52
CA SER A 2 -29.96 42.99 -57.63
C SER A 2 -30.45 43.18 -56.20
N THR A 3 -31.74 43.45 -56.03
CA THR A 3 -32.35 43.77 -54.68
C THR A 3 -32.44 42.52 -53.80
N ASP A 4 -32.69 41.33 -54.36
CA ASP A 4 -32.79 40.06 -53.66
C ASP A 4 -31.42 39.60 -53.11
N LEU A 5 -30.37 39.79 -53.89
CA LEU A 5 -28.99 39.51 -53.44
C LEU A 5 -28.52 40.42 -52.30
N GLN A 6 -28.91 41.71 -52.31
CA GLN A 6 -28.61 42.67 -51.26
C GLN A 6 -29.33 42.31 -49.94
N THR A 7 -30.59 41.86 -49.99
CA THR A 7 -31.34 41.40 -48.84
C THR A 7 -30.71 40.17 -48.23
N GLN A 8 -30.33 39.16 -49.02
CA GLN A 8 -29.64 37.96 -48.56
C GLN A 8 -28.26 38.25 -47.96
N LEU A 9 -27.55 39.25 -48.47
CA LEU A 9 -26.24 39.66 -47.93
C LEU A 9 -26.41 40.30 -46.55
N SER A 10 -27.42 41.18 -46.39
CA SER A 10 -27.72 41.84 -45.12
C SER A 10 -28.19 40.86 -44.05
N GLU A 11 -29.00 39.85 -44.41
CA GLU A 11 -29.39 38.78 -43.47
C GLU A 11 -28.19 37.94 -43.02
N ARG A 12 -27.31 37.58 -43.94
CA ARG A 12 -26.07 36.83 -43.57
C ARG A 12 -25.11 37.64 -42.71
N GLU A 13 -24.99 38.93 -42.94
CA GLU A 13 -24.20 39.84 -42.10
C GLU A 13 -24.77 39.92 -40.67
N ALA A 14 -26.06 40.00 -40.52
CA ALA A 14 -26.71 39.98 -39.21
C ALA A 14 -26.49 38.62 -38.47
N ASP A 15 -26.61 37.52 -39.19
CA ASP A 15 -26.34 36.17 -38.64
C ASP A 15 -24.89 36.02 -38.18
N ILE A 16 -23.92 36.57 -38.94
CA ILE A 16 -22.52 36.55 -38.56
C ILE A 16 -22.26 37.39 -37.29
N VAL A 17 -22.89 38.50 -37.12
CA VAL A 17 -22.78 39.34 -35.93
C VAL A 17 -23.34 38.60 -34.72
N ALA A 18 -24.56 38.03 -34.84
CA ALA A 18 -25.18 37.23 -33.76
C ALA A 18 -24.32 36.03 -33.31
N LEU A 19 -23.79 35.28 -34.30
CA LEU A 19 -22.89 34.12 -34.00
C LEU A 19 -21.60 34.57 -33.33
N ARG A 20 -21.07 35.75 -33.67
CA ARG A 20 -19.84 36.28 -33.00
C ARG A 20 -20.14 36.65 -31.56
N GLU A 21 -21.28 37.30 -31.28
CA GLU A 21 -21.68 37.63 -29.92
C GLU A 21 -21.89 36.38 -29.08
N GLU A 22 -22.53 35.34 -29.60
CA GLU A 22 -22.75 34.06 -28.92
C GLU A 22 -21.39 33.34 -28.66
N LEU A 23 -20.47 33.37 -29.63
CA LEU A 23 -19.12 32.83 -29.49
C LEU A 23 -18.31 33.56 -28.39
N ASP A 24 -18.40 34.92 -28.36
CA ASP A 24 -17.70 35.73 -27.36
C ASP A 24 -18.27 35.51 -25.93
N GLU A 25 -19.59 35.29 -25.80
CA GLU A 25 -20.22 34.98 -24.53
C GLU A 25 -19.81 33.56 -24.06
N THR A 26 -19.83 32.59 -24.96
CA THR A 26 -19.38 31.22 -24.69
C THR A 26 -17.90 31.20 -24.27
N ASN A 27 -17.04 31.91 -25.00
CA ASN A 27 -15.60 32.01 -24.66
C ASN A 27 -15.37 32.65 -23.29
N ARG A 28 -16.13 33.69 -22.93
CA ARG A 28 -16.05 34.28 -21.57
C ARG A 28 -16.48 33.28 -20.50
N GLY A 29 -17.56 32.55 -20.74
CA GLY A 29 -18.00 31.47 -19.84
C GLY A 29 -16.95 30.38 -19.65
N VAL A 30 -16.33 29.95 -20.73
CA VAL A 30 -15.25 28.93 -20.69
C VAL A 30 -14.04 29.44 -19.91
N LEU A 31 -13.61 30.69 -20.14
CA LEU A 31 -12.49 31.28 -19.39
C LEU A 31 -12.76 31.41 -17.90
N ALA A 32 -14.01 31.79 -17.52
CA ALA A 32 -14.40 31.82 -16.12
C ALA A 32 -14.40 30.45 -15.44
N LEU A 33 -14.88 29.42 -16.16
CA LEU A 33 -14.82 28.02 -15.70
C LEU A 33 -13.39 27.51 -15.53
N TYR A 34 -12.49 27.85 -16.45
CA TYR A 34 -11.06 27.51 -16.32
C TYR A 34 -10.41 28.16 -15.10
N ALA A 35 -10.72 29.43 -14.84
CA ALA A 35 -10.21 30.12 -13.66
C ALA A 35 -10.71 29.48 -12.36
N GLU A 36 -12.01 29.15 -12.28
CA GLU A 36 -12.57 28.45 -11.12
C GLU A 36 -11.96 27.06 -10.92
N LEU A 37 -11.73 26.32 -12.01
CA LEU A 37 -11.10 25.00 -11.97
C LEU A 37 -9.65 25.08 -11.49
N ASP A 38 -8.90 26.09 -11.91
CA ASP A 38 -7.51 26.31 -11.47
C ASP A 38 -7.45 26.68 -9.98
N ASP A 39 -8.35 27.55 -9.52
CA ASP A 39 -8.49 27.89 -8.10
C ASP A 39 -8.81 26.65 -7.25
N LYS A 40 -9.76 25.81 -7.68
CA LYS A 40 -10.10 24.57 -6.98
C LYS A 40 -8.96 23.55 -6.98
N ALA A 41 -8.22 23.44 -8.09
CA ALA A 41 -7.05 22.60 -8.16
C ALA A 41 -5.95 23.04 -7.18
N ASN A 42 -5.74 24.36 -7.04
CA ASN A 42 -4.78 24.94 -6.10
C ASN A 42 -5.21 24.72 -4.64
N GLU A 43 -6.47 24.97 -4.29
CA GLU A 43 -7.02 24.66 -2.95
C GLU A 43 -6.81 23.19 -2.58
N LEU A 44 -7.09 22.28 -3.50
CA LEU A 44 -6.91 20.83 -3.28
C LEU A 44 -5.46 20.45 -3.08
N ARG A 45 -4.54 21.05 -3.86
CA ARG A 45 -3.09 20.82 -3.70
C ARG A 45 -2.60 21.29 -2.34
N GLU A 46 -2.98 22.50 -1.92
CA GLU A 46 -2.63 23.06 -0.61
C GLU A 46 -3.15 22.19 0.54
N ALA A 47 -4.42 21.75 0.47
CA ALA A 47 -5.00 20.85 1.46
C ALA A 47 -4.26 19.51 1.55
N THR A 48 -3.89 18.94 0.40
CA THR A 48 -3.13 17.69 0.32
C THR A 48 -1.71 17.85 0.87
N GLU A 49 -1.08 18.99 0.61
CA GLU A 49 0.23 19.30 1.17
C GLU A 49 0.19 19.48 2.67
N LEU A 50 -0.81 20.20 3.19
CA LEU A 50 -1.00 20.41 4.62
C LEU A 50 -1.22 19.07 5.33
N LYS A 51 -2.10 18.22 4.79
CA LYS A 51 -2.34 16.84 5.28
C LYS A 51 -1.03 16.05 5.36
N SER A 52 -0.22 16.08 4.30
CA SER A 52 1.04 15.33 4.23
C SER A 52 2.09 15.84 5.23
N ARG A 53 2.22 17.16 5.37
CA ARG A 53 3.13 17.79 6.35
C ARG A 53 2.70 17.45 7.78
N PHE A 54 1.42 17.55 8.08
CA PHE A 54 0.86 17.19 9.40
C PHE A 54 1.15 15.73 9.74
N LEU A 55 0.85 14.79 8.84
CA LEU A 55 1.11 13.37 9.07
C LEU A 55 2.60 13.07 9.23
N SER A 56 3.47 13.73 8.46
CA SER A 56 4.93 13.59 8.59
C SER A 56 5.44 14.07 9.95
N TYR A 57 4.93 15.23 10.41
CA TYR A 57 5.27 15.78 11.72
C TYR A 57 4.78 14.85 12.84
N MET A 58 3.52 14.45 12.81
CA MET A 58 2.93 13.56 13.81
C MET A 58 3.65 12.21 13.91
N SER A 59 4.11 11.67 12.77
CA SER A 59 4.89 10.42 12.80
C SER A 59 6.21 10.58 13.53
N HIS A 60 6.91 11.70 13.33
CA HIS A 60 8.14 11.95 14.06
C HIS A 60 7.88 12.06 15.57
N GLU A 61 6.80 12.77 15.94
CA GLU A 61 6.38 12.94 17.34
C GLU A 61 5.94 11.63 18.01
N PHE A 62 5.34 10.70 17.24
CA PHE A 62 5.00 9.37 17.77
C PHE A 62 6.20 8.43 17.82
N ARG A 63 7.12 8.51 16.86
CA ARG A 63 8.28 7.61 16.80
C ARG A 63 9.17 7.74 18.00
N THR A 64 9.42 8.96 18.49
CA THR A 64 10.30 9.23 19.61
C THR A 64 9.86 8.52 20.91
N PRO A 65 8.62 8.71 21.41
CA PRO A 65 8.17 8.01 22.61
C PRO A 65 8.08 6.49 22.41
N LEU A 66 7.69 6.01 21.23
CA LEU A 66 7.60 4.58 20.93
C LEU A 66 8.99 3.92 20.92
N THR A 67 9.99 4.60 20.37
CA THR A 67 11.40 4.14 20.43
C THR A 67 11.88 4.08 21.86
N SER A 68 11.55 5.08 22.69
CA SER A 68 11.89 5.09 24.12
C SER A 68 11.23 3.93 24.86
N MET A 69 9.92 3.66 24.61
CA MET A 69 9.22 2.51 25.21
C MET A 69 9.88 1.18 24.78
N SER A 70 10.22 1.03 23.49
CA SER A 70 10.89 -0.17 22.97
C SER A 70 12.28 -0.37 23.61
N SER A 71 13.03 0.72 23.82
CA SER A 71 14.36 0.67 24.45
C SER A 71 14.26 0.29 25.92
N ILE A 72 13.37 0.93 26.69
CA ILE A 72 13.16 0.64 28.11
C ILE A 72 12.70 -0.80 28.30
N THR A 73 11.73 -1.26 27.53
CA THR A 73 11.26 -2.65 27.61
C THR A 73 12.36 -3.65 27.23
N GLY A 74 13.23 -3.29 26.28
CA GLY A 74 14.41 -4.08 25.93
C GLY A 74 15.40 -4.22 27.08
N ILE A 75 15.70 -3.12 27.80
CA ILE A 75 16.57 -3.12 28.98
C ILE A 75 15.96 -4.01 30.08
N LEU A 76 14.68 -3.85 30.40
CA LEU A 76 14.00 -4.67 31.40
C LEU A 76 14.05 -6.16 31.07
N LEU A 77 13.81 -6.53 29.81
CA LEU A 77 13.84 -7.93 29.35
C LEU A 77 15.25 -8.52 29.30
N SER A 78 16.30 -7.67 29.13
CA SER A 78 17.70 -8.11 29.23
C SER A 78 18.13 -8.45 30.66
N ARG A 79 17.27 -8.12 31.66
CA ARG A 79 17.51 -8.35 33.10
C ARG A 79 18.76 -7.68 33.63
N MET A 80 19.20 -6.59 32.99
CA MET A 80 20.41 -5.84 33.43
C MET A 80 20.22 -5.23 34.85
N ASP A 81 18.99 -4.83 35.20
CA ASP A 81 18.63 -4.24 36.47
C ASP A 81 18.08 -5.28 37.48
N GLY A 82 18.19 -6.57 37.17
CA GLY A 82 17.72 -7.66 38.01
C GLY A 82 16.62 -8.54 37.33
N PRO A 83 16.25 -9.66 37.96
CA PRO A 83 15.29 -10.59 37.41
C PRO A 83 13.85 -10.03 37.49
N LEU A 84 13.07 -10.20 36.44
CA LEU A 84 11.64 -9.96 36.43
C LEU A 84 10.88 -11.18 36.96
N THR A 85 9.78 -10.95 37.67
CA THR A 85 8.82 -12.03 37.94
C THR A 85 8.16 -12.47 36.62
N PRO A 86 7.60 -13.70 36.56
CA PRO A 86 6.92 -14.17 35.35
C PRO A 86 5.78 -13.23 34.88
N GLU A 87 5.07 -12.62 35.80
CA GLU A 87 3.99 -11.68 35.50
C GLU A 87 4.55 -10.35 34.95
N GLN A 88 5.58 -9.82 35.57
CA GLN A 88 6.26 -8.61 35.09
C GLN A 88 6.83 -8.83 33.69
N GLN A 89 7.43 -10.00 33.43
CA GLN A 89 7.94 -10.31 32.10
C GLN A 89 6.85 -10.28 31.05
N LYS A 90 5.67 -10.91 31.30
CA LYS A 90 4.51 -10.86 30.41
C LYS A 90 4.03 -9.43 30.14
N GLN A 91 3.95 -8.60 31.19
CA GLN A 91 3.52 -7.21 31.05
C GLN A 91 4.51 -6.41 30.18
N VAL A 92 5.80 -6.57 30.43
CA VAL A 92 6.84 -5.87 29.64
C VAL A 92 6.86 -6.34 28.19
N GLU A 93 6.68 -7.65 27.93
CA GLU A 93 6.55 -8.20 26.59
C GLU A 93 5.31 -7.64 25.87
N PHE A 94 4.19 -7.51 26.59
CA PHE A 94 2.97 -6.90 26.04
C PHE A 94 3.19 -5.44 25.66
N ILE A 95 3.82 -4.62 26.53
CA ILE A 95 4.14 -3.22 26.25
C ILE A 95 5.06 -3.12 25.03
N ARG A 96 6.09 -3.97 24.94
CA ARG A 96 7.03 -3.99 23.81
C ARG A 96 6.32 -4.32 22.48
N THR A 97 5.43 -5.32 22.50
CA THR A 97 4.67 -5.71 21.32
C THR A 97 3.74 -4.59 20.88
N SER A 98 2.99 -3.98 21.82
CA SER A 98 2.09 -2.87 21.51
C SER A 98 2.84 -1.63 20.98
N ALA A 99 4.02 -1.33 21.52
CA ALA A 99 4.85 -0.23 21.02
C ALA A 99 5.34 -0.47 19.59
N ARG A 100 5.70 -1.72 19.24
CA ARG A 100 6.09 -2.09 17.88
C ARG A 100 4.90 -2.00 16.91
N GLU A 101 3.76 -2.58 17.27
CA GLU A 101 2.55 -2.52 16.45
C GLU A 101 2.14 -1.08 16.15
N LEU A 102 2.23 -0.18 17.14
CA LEU A 102 1.92 1.23 16.94
C LEU A 102 2.98 1.92 16.06
N THR A 103 4.26 1.56 16.17
CA THR A 103 5.33 2.06 15.31
C THR A 103 5.09 1.68 13.85
N ASP A 104 4.73 0.43 13.60
CA ASP A 104 4.43 -0.09 12.26
C ASP A 104 3.18 0.61 11.68
N MET A 105 2.13 0.78 12.49
CA MET A 105 0.91 1.47 12.09
C MET A 105 1.15 2.94 11.70
N VAL A 106 1.96 3.66 12.49
CA VAL A 106 2.35 5.04 12.19
C VAL A 106 3.21 5.10 10.92
N GLY A 107 4.08 4.11 10.70
CA GLY A 107 4.86 3.94 9.48
C GLY A 107 3.98 3.77 8.24
N ASP A 108 3.02 2.84 8.30
CA ASP A 108 2.07 2.55 7.23
C ASP A 108 1.22 3.79 6.87
N LEU A 109 0.75 4.52 7.89
CA LEU A 109 -0.04 5.75 7.69
C LEU A 109 0.75 6.84 6.98
N LEU A 110 2.04 6.98 7.31
CA LEU A 110 2.92 7.92 6.62
C LEU A 110 3.19 7.52 5.18
N ASP A 111 3.46 6.24 4.95
CA ASP A 111 3.72 5.75 3.60
C ASP A 111 2.46 5.92 2.73
N LEU A 112 1.28 5.66 3.29
CA LEU A 112 0.00 5.94 2.64
C LEU A 112 -0.12 7.43 2.27
N ALA A 113 0.14 8.33 3.22
CA ALA A 113 0.07 9.77 2.99
C ALA A 113 1.05 10.27 1.91
N LYS A 114 2.26 9.69 1.85
CA LYS A 114 3.25 9.99 0.79
C LYS A 114 2.78 9.50 -0.57
N VAL A 115 2.20 8.30 -0.64
CA VAL A 115 1.65 7.75 -1.90
C VAL A 115 0.51 8.62 -2.40
N GLU A 116 -0.45 8.99 -1.54
CA GLU A 116 -1.58 9.85 -1.91
C GLU A 116 -1.13 11.25 -2.39
N ALA A 117 -0.07 11.79 -1.81
CA ALA A 117 0.51 13.06 -2.22
C ALA A 117 1.42 12.97 -3.48
N GLY A 118 1.60 11.78 -4.07
CA GLY A 118 2.52 11.57 -5.21
C GLY A 118 3.99 11.81 -4.86
N ARG A 119 4.37 11.71 -3.58
CA ARG A 119 5.72 12.02 -3.07
C ARG A 119 6.60 10.80 -2.85
N VAL A 120 6.13 9.62 -3.26
CA VAL A 120 6.94 8.41 -3.21
C VAL A 120 7.90 8.41 -4.38
N THR A 121 9.19 8.42 -4.07
CA THR A 121 10.23 8.21 -5.08
C THR A 121 10.48 6.72 -5.21
N ILE A 122 10.37 6.20 -6.42
CA ILE A 122 10.75 4.84 -6.77
C ILE A 122 12.23 4.87 -7.16
N ALA A 123 13.01 3.99 -6.56
CA ALA A 123 14.46 3.86 -6.80
C ALA A 123 14.75 2.46 -7.35
N PRO A 124 14.54 2.24 -8.67
CA PRO A 124 14.74 0.93 -9.27
C PRO A 124 16.24 0.60 -9.36
N GLU A 125 16.58 -0.62 -8.96
CA GLU A 125 17.91 -1.18 -9.08
C GLU A 125 17.87 -2.64 -9.53
N TRP A 126 18.97 -3.16 -10.06
CA TRP A 126 19.07 -4.57 -10.38
C TRP A 126 19.37 -5.36 -9.12
N PHE A 127 18.58 -6.39 -8.86
CA PHE A 127 18.82 -7.35 -7.77
C PHE A 127 18.41 -8.76 -8.19
N GLU A 128 18.93 -9.74 -7.47
CA GLU A 128 18.58 -11.14 -7.64
C GLU A 128 17.44 -11.52 -6.68
N MET A 129 16.48 -12.27 -7.17
CA MET A 129 15.32 -12.65 -6.37
C MET A 129 15.72 -13.50 -5.15
N VAL A 130 16.80 -14.29 -5.27
CA VAL A 130 17.32 -15.10 -4.15
C VAL A 130 17.76 -14.23 -2.97
N ASP A 131 18.30 -13.03 -3.25
CA ASP A 131 18.70 -12.07 -2.20
C ASP A 131 17.48 -11.54 -1.45
N LEU A 132 16.42 -11.19 -2.18
CA LEU A 132 15.16 -10.76 -1.60
C LEU A 132 14.55 -11.85 -0.70
N PHE A 133 14.48 -13.10 -1.19
CA PHE A 133 13.95 -14.21 -0.42
C PHE A 133 14.81 -14.54 0.80
N SER A 134 16.13 -14.46 0.67
CA SER A 134 17.07 -14.64 1.78
C SER A 134 16.87 -13.60 2.87
N ALA A 135 16.71 -12.31 2.49
CA ALA A 135 16.45 -11.22 3.42
C ALA A 135 15.11 -11.40 4.15
N LEU A 136 14.04 -11.74 3.42
CA LEU A 136 12.72 -12.00 4.00
C LEU A 136 12.76 -13.23 4.94
N ARG A 137 13.38 -14.32 4.53
CA ARG A 137 13.56 -15.53 5.37
C ARG A 137 14.28 -15.19 6.68
N GLY A 138 15.37 -14.40 6.59
CA GLY A 138 16.12 -13.94 7.78
C GLY A 138 15.27 -13.11 8.73
N MET A 139 14.43 -12.22 8.19
CA MET A 139 13.55 -11.34 8.98
C MET A 139 12.47 -12.12 9.74
N PHE A 140 11.84 -13.13 9.11
CA PHE A 140 10.73 -13.86 9.72
C PHE A 140 11.19 -15.08 10.54
N LYS A 141 12.43 -15.56 10.40
CA LYS A 141 12.96 -16.70 11.14
C LYS A 141 12.74 -16.64 12.66
N PRO A 142 13.01 -15.52 13.35
CA PRO A 142 12.76 -15.43 14.80
C PRO A 142 11.28 -15.52 15.17
N ILE A 143 10.39 -15.05 14.29
CA ILE A 143 8.94 -15.04 14.52
C ILE A 143 8.41 -16.47 14.40
N VAL A 144 8.80 -17.18 13.36
CA VAL A 144 8.36 -18.55 13.09
C VAL A 144 8.90 -19.55 14.09
N ALA A 145 10.11 -19.33 14.63
CA ALA A 145 10.74 -20.22 15.62
C ALA A 145 9.92 -20.41 16.91
N SER A 146 8.97 -19.50 17.18
CA SER A 146 8.10 -19.55 18.36
C SER A 146 6.66 -19.99 18.04
N THR A 147 6.40 -20.47 16.81
CA THR A 147 5.06 -20.84 16.33
C THR A 147 5.03 -22.29 15.85
N SER A 148 3.82 -22.82 15.61
CA SER A 148 3.59 -24.12 14.95
C SER A 148 3.42 -24.00 13.43
N ILE A 149 3.97 -22.94 12.84
CA ILE A 149 3.83 -22.64 11.42
C ILE A 149 5.15 -22.96 10.70
N SER A 150 5.06 -23.63 9.55
CA SER A 150 6.18 -23.78 8.62
C SER A 150 6.18 -22.63 7.62
N LEU A 151 7.26 -21.86 7.54
CA LEU A 151 7.44 -20.82 6.52
C LEU A 151 8.42 -21.32 5.45
N VAL A 152 7.91 -21.55 4.25
CA VAL A 152 8.64 -22.11 3.12
C VAL A 152 8.82 -21.05 2.04
N PHE A 153 10.03 -20.92 1.52
CA PHE A 153 10.34 -20.11 0.34
C PHE A 153 10.75 -21.08 -0.77
N ASP A 154 9.91 -21.18 -1.80
CA ASP A 154 10.23 -21.94 -2.99
C ASP A 154 11.07 -21.07 -3.92
N GLU A 155 12.35 -21.38 -3.98
CA GLU A 155 13.27 -20.69 -4.89
C GLU A 155 13.05 -21.26 -6.31
N PRO A 156 12.87 -20.39 -7.31
CA PRO A 156 12.81 -20.85 -8.70
C PRO A 156 14.16 -21.47 -9.11
N GLN A 157 14.10 -22.38 -10.08
CA GLN A 157 15.29 -23.06 -10.57
C GLN A 157 16.23 -22.16 -11.37
N ASP A 158 15.73 -21.06 -11.90
CA ASP A 158 16.48 -20.08 -12.71
C ASP A 158 16.83 -18.84 -11.89
N ASP A 159 17.99 -18.26 -12.17
CA ASP A 159 18.43 -16.98 -11.59
C ASP A 159 17.56 -15.83 -12.13
N ILE A 160 16.52 -15.47 -11.40
CA ILE A 160 15.63 -14.37 -11.77
C ILE A 160 16.24 -13.05 -11.31
N LYS A 161 16.55 -12.19 -12.28
CA LYS A 161 16.97 -10.80 -12.05
C LYS A 161 15.86 -9.84 -12.36
N LEU A 162 15.68 -8.86 -11.47
CA LEU A 162 14.63 -7.86 -11.55
C LEU A 162 15.23 -6.46 -11.55
N TYR A 163 14.64 -5.57 -12.34
CA TYR A 163 14.95 -4.14 -12.28
C TYR A 163 13.73 -3.38 -11.75
N THR A 164 13.67 -3.24 -10.43
CA THR A 164 12.57 -2.55 -9.73
C THR A 164 13.05 -2.06 -8.36
N ASP A 165 12.16 -1.43 -7.57
CA ASP A 165 12.46 -1.02 -6.20
C ASP A 165 12.31 -2.22 -5.25
N ASP A 166 13.43 -2.82 -4.85
CA ASP A 166 13.52 -3.98 -3.97
C ASP A 166 12.86 -3.72 -2.60
N LYS A 167 12.98 -2.49 -2.08
CA LYS A 167 12.43 -2.09 -0.77
C LYS A 167 10.92 -2.04 -0.80
N LYS A 168 10.32 -1.53 -1.89
CA LYS A 168 8.87 -1.49 -2.06
C LYS A 168 8.31 -2.89 -2.29
N LEU A 169 8.97 -3.69 -3.11
CA LEU A 169 8.60 -5.10 -3.29
C LEU A 169 8.72 -5.89 -1.97
N SER A 170 9.82 -5.72 -1.24
CA SER A 170 9.99 -6.31 0.09
C SER A 170 8.86 -5.90 1.04
N GLN A 171 8.41 -4.64 1.01
CA GLN A 171 7.33 -4.14 1.85
C GLN A 171 5.97 -4.79 1.50
N ILE A 172 5.68 -4.99 0.20
CA ILE A 172 4.50 -5.74 -0.26
C ILE A 172 4.53 -7.17 0.29
N LEU A 173 5.62 -7.88 0.07
CA LEU A 173 5.76 -9.29 0.50
C LEU A 173 5.73 -9.43 2.02
N ARG A 174 6.35 -8.52 2.75
CA ARG A 174 6.26 -8.48 4.22
C ARG A 174 4.82 -8.36 4.71
N ASN A 175 4.01 -7.52 4.07
CA ASN A 175 2.60 -7.39 4.41
C ASN A 175 1.84 -8.70 4.18
N PHE A 176 2.08 -9.36 3.06
CA PHE A 176 1.43 -10.64 2.76
C PHE A 176 1.88 -11.74 3.74
N ILE A 177 3.19 -11.89 3.97
CA ILE A 177 3.75 -12.89 4.90
C ILE A 177 3.26 -12.63 6.34
N SER A 178 3.28 -11.38 6.79
CA SER A 178 2.81 -11.02 8.13
C SER A 178 1.33 -11.36 8.33
N ASN A 179 0.48 -11.09 7.33
CA ASN A 179 -0.92 -11.47 7.36
C ASN A 179 -1.08 -13.00 7.35
N ALA A 180 -0.39 -13.72 6.49
CA ALA A 180 -0.43 -15.17 6.44
C ALA A 180 -0.05 -15.81 7.79
N LEU A 181 1.06 -15.38 8.41
CA LEU A 181 1.50 -15.86 9.72
C LEU A 181 0.50 -15.51 10.84
N LYS A 182 -0.13 -14.36 10.75
CA LYS A 182 -1.10 -13.89 11.73
C LYS A 182 -2.41 -14.69 11.69
N PHE A 183 -2.87 -15.11 10.51
CA PHE A 183 -4.14 -15.78 10.31
C PHE A 183 -4.03 -17.29 10.10
N THR A 184 -2.83 -17.85 10.26
CA THR A 184 -2.57 -19.29 10.26
C THR A 184 -2.18 -19.72 11.68
N PRO A 185 -3.10 -20.34 12.46
CA PRO A 185 -2.76 -20.81 13.82
C PRO A 185 -1.71 -21.92 13.81
N GLU A 186 -1.81 -22.82 12.84
CA GLU A 186 -0.90 -23.95 12.60
C GLU A 186 -0.92 -24.33 11.12
N GLY A 187 0.15 -24.92 10.61
CA GLY A 187 0.26 -25.35 9.22
C GLY A 187 1.40 -24.69 8.47
N GLU A 188 1.13 -24.22 7.26
CA GLU A 188 2.18 -23.73 6.36
C GLU A 188 1.85 -22.35 5.78
N VAL A 189 2.88 -21.53 5.64
CA VAL A 189 2.92 -20.33 4.81
C VAL A 189 4.00 -20.52 3.75
N ARG A 190 3.62 -20.44 2.48
CA ARG A 190 4.49 -20.68 1.34
C ARG A 190 4.63 -19.43 0.49
N VAL A 191 5.87 -19.03 0.23
CA VAL A 191 6.22 -17.90 -0.63
C VAL A 191 6.80 -18.43 -1.92
N THR A 192 6.23 -18.05 -3.06
CA THR A 192 6.65 -18.51 -4.39
C THR A 192 6.91 -17.33 -5.30
N ALA A 193 7.74 -17.52 -6.33
CA ALA A 193 7.90 -16.60 -7.44
C ALA A 193 7.83 -17.38 -8.75
N THR A 194 7.04 -16.88 -9.70
CA THR A 194 6.81 -17.52 -11.00
C THR A 194 6.98 -16.50 -12.11
N VAL A 195 7.86 -16.78 -13.06
CA VAL A 195 7.99 -15.96 -14.26
C VAL A 195 6.83 -16.28 -15.20
N LEU A 196 6.16 -15.23 -15.64
CA LEU A 196 5.05 -15.31 -16.60
C LEU A 196 5.54 -15.08 -18.03
N PRO A 197 4.76 -15.53 -19.06
CA PRO A 197 5.21 -15.46 -20.46
C PRO A 197 5.43 -14.07 -21.03
N ASP A 198 4.92 -13.02 -20.39
CA ASP A 198 4.91 -11.62 -20.85
C ASP A 198 5.97 -10.74 -20.17
N ASP A 199 7.12 -11.30 -19.80
CA ASP A 199 8.19 -10.63 -19.05
C ASP A 199 7.70 -10.04 -17.70
N ARG A 200 6.74 -10.70 -17.08
CA ARG A 200 6.25 -10.38 -15.74
C ARG A 200 6.66 -11.48 -14.76
N VAL A 201 6.67 -11.13 -13.50
CA VAL A 201 6.90 -12.08 -12.40
C VAL A 201 5.75 -11.95 -11.41
N GLU A 202 5.21 -13.08 -11.01
CA GLU A 202 4.24 -13.16 -9.92
C GLU A 202 4.93 -13.65 -8.65
N PHE A 203 4.81 -12.89 -7.58
CA PHE A 203 5.14 -13.33 -6.23
C PHE A 203 3.85 -13.66 -5.50
N ALA A 204 3.78 -14.82 -4.90
CA ALA A 204 2.60 -15.24 -4.15
C ALA A 204 2.97 -15.73 -2.76
N VAL A 205 2.10 -15.43 -1.81
CA VAL A 205 2.12 -15.93 -0.44
C VAL A 205 0.83 -16.72 -0.23
N THR A 206 0.96 -18.02 -0.02
CA THR A 206 -0.17 -18.93 0.22
C THR A 206 -0.12 -19.41 1.66
N ASP A 207 -1.24 -19.38 2.35
CA ASP A 207 -1.37 -19.86 3.72
C ASP A 207 -2.45 -20.95 3.82
N THR A 208 -2.33 -21.80 4.85
CA THR A 208 -3.32 -22.83 5.21
C THR A 208 -4.18 -22.37 6.40
N GLY A 209 -4.39 -21.07 6.55
CA GLY A 209 -5.06 -20.48 7.67
C GLY A 209 -6.60 -20.52 7.58
N ILE A 210 -7.22 -19.61 8.31
CA ILE A 210 -8.70 -19.55 8.44
C ILE A 210 -9.43 -19.19 7.16
N GLY A 211 -8.74 -18.64 6.16
CA GLY A 211 -9.34 -18.14 4.93
C GLY A 211 -10.24 -16.92 5.11
N ILE A 212 -10.78 -16.42 4.01
CA ILE A 212 -11.61 -15.21 3.92
C ILE A 212 -12.90 -15.56 3.19
N ALA A 213 -14.04 -15.08 3.71
CA ALA A 213 -15.32 -15.25 3.03
C ALA A 213 -15.37 -14.44 1.72
N ALA A 214 -15.99 -15.01 0.68
CA ALA A 214 -16.02 -14.42 -0.66
C ALA A 214 -16.61 -13.00 -0.69
N GLU A 215 -17.54 -12.70 0.20
CA GLU A 215 -18.17 -11.37 0.34
C GLU A 215 -17.20 -10.25 0.74
N HIS A 216 -16.06 -10.60 1.35
CA HIS A 216 -15.05 -9.65 1.81
C HIS A 216 -13.90 -9.42 0.81
N LEU A 217 -13.73 -10.32 -0.16
CA LEU A 217 -12.62 -10.23 -1.12
C LEU A 217 -12.63 -8.94 -1.96
N PRO A 218 -13.78 -8.41 -2.44
CA PRO A 218 -13.80 -7.22 -3.28
C PRO A 218 -13.22 -5.97 -2.60
N ASN A 219 -13.39 -5.84 -1.28
CA ASN A 219 -12.99 -4.63 -0.52
C ASN A 219 -11.72 -4.86 0.30
N LEU A 220 -11.05 -6.00 0.14
CA LEU A 220 -9.93 -6.41 1.00
C LEU A 220 -8.71 -5.48 0.91
N PHE A 221 -8.53 -4.84 -0.24
CA PHE A 221 -7.44 -3.90 -0.49
C PHE A 221 -7.84 -2.44 -0.28
N ASP A 222 -9.02 -2.15 0.26
CA ASP A 222 -9.43 -0.77 0.56
C ASP A 222 -8.81 -0.28 1.87
N ASP A 223 -8.68 1.05 2.00
CA ASP A 223 -8.04 1.66 3.15
C ASP A 223 -8.89 1.41 4.42
N PHE A 224 -8.23 1.04 5.53
CA PHE A 224 -8.83 0.80 6.86
C PHE A 224 -9.84 -0.35 6.93
N VAL A 225 -9.89 -1.23 5.94
CA VAL A 225 -10.75 -2.41 5.98
C VAL A 225 -10.19 -3.42 6.97
N GLN A 226 -11.01 -3.83 7.92
CA GLN A 226 -10.72 -4.88 8.89
C GLN A 226 -11.92 -5.84 8.92
N LEU A 227 -11.64 -7.13 8.79
CA LEU A 227 -12.69 -8.14 8.85
C LEU A 227 -13.05 -8.42 10.32
N ASP A 228 -14.31 -8.25 10.67
CA ASP A 228 -14.79 -8.48 12.05
C ASP A 228 -15.12 -9.97 12.26
N VAL A 229 -14.09 -10.81 12.32
CA VAL A 229 -14.26 -12.24 12.63
C VAL A 229 -14.11 -12.44 14.15
N ARG A 230 -15.08 -13.09 14.78
CA ARG A 230 -15.13 -13.28 16.25
C ARG A 230 -13.87 -13.90 16.87
N LEU A 231 -13.10 -14.67 16.11
CA LEU A 231 -11.78 -15.20 16.49
C LEU A 231 -10.65 -14.17 16.49
N GLN A 232 -10.86 -12.99 15.86
CA GLN A 232 -9.81 -11.98 15.59
C GLN A 232 -9.75 -10.85 16.62
N LYS A 233 -10.57 -10.82 17.65
CA LYS A 233 -10.52 -9.75 18.68
C LYS A 233 -9.13 -9.53 19.30
N ARG A 234 -8.22 -10.52 19.22
CA ARG A 234 -6.82 -10.46 19.68
C ARG A 234 -5.80 -10.15 18.57
N LEU A 235 -6.21 -10.18 17.29
CA LEU A 235 -5.34 -10.11 16.13
C LEU A 235 -5.59 -8.84 15.28
N ARG A 236 -5.95 -7.72 15.91
CA ARG A 236 -6.20 -6.46 15.20
C ARG A 236 -4.92 -5.98 14.50
N GLY A 237 -5.04 -5.57 13.23
CA GLY A 237 -4.02 -4.88 12.46
C GLY A 237 -4.43 -3.44 12.19
N SER A 238 -3.61 -2.67 11.47
CA SER A 238 -3.95 -1.29 11.04
C SER A 238 -5.08 -1.23 10.00
N GLY A 239 -5.27 -2.29 9.22
CA GLY A 239 -6.10 -2.28 8.02
C GLY A 239 -5.46 -1.50 6.85
N LEU A 240 -4.18 -1.12 6.97
CA LEU A 240 -3.47 -0.33 5.97
C LEU A 240 -2.49 -1.17 5.12
N GLY A 241 -2.04 -2.33 5.62
CA GLY A 241 -0.99 -3.09 4.97
C GLY A 241 -1.36 -3.56 3.56
N LEU A 242 -2.57 -4.08 3.35
CA LEU A 242 -3.00 -4.56 2.03
C LEU A 242 -3.28 -3.41 1.05
N SER A 243 -3.89 -2.33 1.49
CA SER A 243 -4.12 -1.15 0.66
C SER A 243 -2.80 -0.50 0.23
N LEU A 244 -1.83 -0.43 1.15
CA LEU A 244 -0.48 0.06 0.85
C LEU A 244 0.25 -0.88 -0.13
N ALA A 245 0.10 -2.20 0.02
CA ALA A 245 0.64 -3.18 -0.93
C ALA A 245 0.08 -2.96 -2.34
N ARG A 246 -1.24 -2.72 -2.48
CA ARG A 246 -1.88 -2.39 -3.77
C ARG A 246 -1.29 -1.10 -4.37
N LYS A 247 -1.18 -0.05 -3.55
CA LYS A 247 -0.64 1.24 -4.01
C LYS A 247 0.83 1.12 -4.45
N PHE A 248 1.67 0.39 -3.72
CA PHE A 248 3.05 0.13 -4.13
C PHE A 248 3.12 -0.73 -5.39
N ALA A 249 2.31 -1.78 -5.51
CA ALA A 249 2.26 -2.58 -6.72
C ALA A 249 1.95 -1.72 -7.95
N THR A 250 0.96 -0.81 -7.85
CA THR A 250 0.63 0.14 -8.92
C THR A 250 1.80 1.06 -9.27
N LEU A 251 2.53 1.59 -8.27
CA LEU A 251 3.72 2.41 -8.50
C LEU A 251 4.87 1.63 -9.17
N LEU A 252 4.93 0.31 -8.94
CA LEU A 252 5.88 -0.59 -9.58
C LEU A 252 5.37 -1.15 -10.93
N GLY A 253 4.28 -0.58 -11.48
CA GLY A 253 3.72 -1.00 -12.77
C GLY A 253 3.02 -2.35 -12.76
N GLY A 254 2.59 -2.81 -11.59
CA GLY A 254 1.94 -4.09 -11.38
C GLY A 254 0.59 -4.02 -10.69
N GLU A 255 0.13 -5.18 -10.25
CA GLU A 255 -1.18 -5.35 -9.62
C GLU A 255 -1.11 -6.42 -8.52
N VAL A 256 -2.05 -6.36 -7.57
CA VAL A 256 -2.21 -7.35 -6.52
C VAL A 256 -3.49 -8.15 -6.73
N HIS A 257 -3.47 -9.42 -6.31
CA HIS A 257 -4.64 -10.29 -6.35
C HIS A 257 -4.75 -11.08 -5.04
N ALA A 258 -5.98 -11.51 -4.71
CA ALA A 258 -6.25 -12.37 -3.56
C ALA A 258 -7.30 -13.42 -3.91
N ASP A 259 -6.96 -14.67 -3.63
CA ASP A 259 -7.86 -15.82 -3.70
C ASP A 259 -7.96 -16.42 -2.30
N SER A 260 -9.17 -16.74 -1.86
CA SER A 260 -9.35 -17.35 -0.55
C SER A 260 -10.65 -18.14 -0.46
N GLU A 261 -10.61 -19.18 0.36
CA GLU A 261 -11.79 -19.94 0.75
C GLU A 261 -11.81 -20.12 2.25
N LEU A 262 -12.94 -19.79 2.87
CA LEU A 262 -13.09 -19.87 4.32
C LEU A 262 -12.81 -21.29 4.82
N GLY A 263 -11.90 -21.43 5.79
CA GLY A 263 -11.46 -22.72 6.34
C GLY A 263 -10.40 -23.45 5.52
N LYS A 264 -9.95 -22.92 4.38
CA LYS A 264 -8.90 -23.57 3.56
C LYS A 264 -7.61 -22.76 3.45
N GLY A 265 -7.67 -21.46 3.77
CA GLY A 265 -6.54 -20.55 3.68
C GLY A 265 -6.71 -19.51 2.58
N SER A 266 -5.64 -18.75 2.32
CA SER A 266 -5.64 -17.65 1.38
C SER A 266 -4.37 -17.66 0.52
N ARG A 267 -4.46 -17.03 -0.65
CA ARG A 267 -3.35 -16.75 -1.54
C ARG A 267 -3.37 -15.27 -1.92
N PHE A 268 -2.33 -14.55 -1.53
CA PHE A 268 -2.10 -13.17 -1.92
C PHE A 268 -0.97 -13.13 -2.92
N SER A 269 -1.15 -12.44 -4.04
CA SER A 269 -0.11 -12.31 -5.05
C SER A 269 0.06 -10.88 -5.53
N VAL A 270 1.27 -10.58 -5.97
CA VAL A 270 1.64 -9.36 -6.68
C VAL A 270 2.32 -9.75 -7.99
N THR A 271 1.83 -9.19 -9.10
CA THR A 271 2.42 -9.39 -10.42
C THR A 271 3.06 -8.08 -10.87
N LEU A 272 4.34 -8.13 -11.20
CA LEU A 272 5.16 -6.97 -11.58
C LEU A 272 5.84 -7.24 -12.93
N PRO A 273 6.16 -6.19 -13.72
CA PRO A 273 7.09 -6.34 -14.83
C PRO A 273 8.49 -6.68 -14.30
N MET A 274 9.20 -7.59 -14.97
CA MET A 274 10.58 -7.92 -14.60
C MET A 274 11.53 -6.72 -14.70
N ARG A 275 11.16 -5.75 -15.55
CA ARG A 275 11.85 -4.48 -15.67
C ARG A 275 10.84 -3.34 -15.59
N LEU A 276 10.97 -2.50 -14.57
CA LEU A 276 10.17 -1.29 -14.44
C LEU A 276 10.48 -0.35 -15.62
N PRO A 277 9.47 0.11 -16.37
CA PRO A 277 9.69 1.12 -17.42
C PRO A 277 10.30 2.39 -16.84
N THR A 278 11.34 2.90 -17.49
CA THR A 278 11.99 4.18 -17.13
C THR A 278 11.18 5.38 -17.57
#